data_6f04f00f2d9afddfa89e86b7bfd19146
#
_entry.id   6f04f00f2d9afddfa89e86b7bfd19146
#
_cell.length_a   1.000
_cell.length_b   1.000
_cell.length_c   1.000
_cell.angle_alpha   90.00
_cell.angle_beta   90.00
_cell.angle_gamma   90.00
#
_symmetry.space_group_name_H-M   'P 1'
#
loop_
_entity.id
_entity.type
_entity.pdbx_description
1 polymer ?
#
loop_
_entity_poly.entity_id
_entity_poly.type
_entity_poly.pdbx_seq_one_letter_code
_entity_poly.pdbx_strand_id
1 'polypeptide(L)'
;MRIFLLTLLALALTACSKPYDKYIGYWQLEDTKYPKILEIRKEDKDTYLDNENIFRDTDLLGKAKKETVLEKTEKEELGVNNGLTVIPFNLSDDGKTLRIRDQKYVKISEDIAKTAVKNRKDCNDLKVKYTEEKKPFDGFFFNGNPNQAKLDAVKAKYKELQQKIPECNFSI
;
A
#
# COMPACT_ATOMS: atom_id res chain seq x y z
N MET A 1 37.35 39.56 -23.80
CA MET A 1 37.79 38.47 -22.94
C MET A 1 37.05 38.54 -21.59
N ARG A 2 35.70 38.49 -21.57
CA ARG A 2 34.88 38.63 -20.35
C ARG A 2 33.64 37.73 -20.33
N ILE A 3 33.54 36.74 -21.23
CA ILE A 3 32.31 35.88 -21.37
C ILE A 3 32.53 34.43 -20.89
N PHE A 4 33.78 34.05 -20.51
CA PHE A 4 34.14 32.67 -20.15
C PHE A 4 34.00 32.32 -18.65
N LEU A 5 33.52 33.22 -17.80
CA LEU A 5 33.49 33.02 -16.33
C LEU A 5 32.09 32.68 -15.78
N LEU A 6 31.06 32.64 -16.61
CA LEU A 6 29.66 32.40 -16.15
C LEU A 6 29.17 30.97 -16.36
N THR A 7 29.90 30.09 -17.02
CA THR A 7 29.49 28.71 -17.30
C THR A 7 29.99 27.67 -16.30
N LEU A 8 30.77 28.04 -15.31
CA LEU A 8 31.38 27.10 -14.35
C LEU A 8 30.60 26.97 -13.01
N LEU A 9 29.54 27.74 -12.81
CA LEU A 9 28.77 27.73 -11.53
C LEU A 9 27.50 26.89 -11.55
N ALA A 10 27.17 26.22 -12.65
CA ALA A 10 25.93 25.47 -12.81
C ALA A 10 26.04 23.96 -12.51
N LEU A 11 27.24 23.47 -12.12
CA LEU A 11 27.49 22.02 -11.96
C LEU A 11 27.62 21.53 -10.51
N ALA A 12 27.31 22.35 -9.51
CA ALA A 12 27.51 22.01 -8.10
C ALA A 12 26.20 21.68 -7.32
N LEU A 13 25.08 21.40 -7.98
CA LEU A 13 23.85 20.95 -7.31
C LEU A 13 23.55 19.46 -7.59
N THR A 14 24.57 18.62 -7.66
CA THR A 14 24.36 17.21 -7.36
C THR A 14 24.16 17.13 -5.85
N ALA A 15 22.90 17.31 -5.42
CA ALA A 15 22.50 16.98 -4.07
C ALA A 15 23.03 15.57 -3.78
N CYS A 16 23.90 15.42 -2.79
CA CYS A 16 24.30 14.13 -2.25
C CYS A 16 23.06 13.44 -1.71
N SER A 17 22.30 12.81 -2.56
CA SER A 17 21.26 11.88 -2.14
C SER A 17 22.01 10.75 -1.44
N LYS A 18 21.67 10.50 -0.16
CA LYS A 18 22.27 9.38 0.55
C LYS A 18 21.91 8.09 -0.19
N PRO A 19 22.79 7.07 -0.22
CA PRO A 19 22.60 5.85 -1.00
C PRO A 19 21.28 5.14 -0.70
N TYR A 20 20.71 5.36 0.49
CA TYR A 20 19.46 4.74 0.93
C TYR A 20 18.20 5.54 0.59
N ASP A 21 18.31 6.82 0.21
CA ASP A 21 17.13 7.65 -0.14
C ASP A 21 16.43 7.13 -1.41
N LYS A 22 17.11 6.33 -2.22
CA LYS A 22 16.54 5.64 -3.40
C LYS A 22 15.42 4.65 -3.06
N TYR A 23 15.40 4.11 -1.82
CA TYR A 23 14.36 3.20 -1.32
C TYR A 23 13.07 3.91 -0.94
N ILE A 24 13.12 5.20 -0.63
CA ILE A 24 11.97 5.98 -0.16
C ILE A 24 10.86 5.99 -1.19
N GLY A 25 9.63 5.75 -0.74
CA GLY A 25 8.41 5.81 -1.54
C GLY A 25 7.49 4.63 -1.32
N TYR A 26 6.57 4.47 -2.27
CA TYR A 26 5.53 3.45 -2.25
C TYR A 26 5.85 2.34 -3.24
N TRP A 27 5.63 1.09 -2.82
CA TRP A 27 6.02 -0.11 -3.54
C TRP A 27 4.85 -1.08 -3.59
N GLN A 28 4.29 -1.31 -4.76
CA GLN A 28 3.16 -2.22 -4.96
C GLN A 28 3.66 -3.62 -5.27
N LEU A 29 3.16 -4.62 -4.53
CA LEU A 29 3.44 -6.04 -4.79
C LEU A 29 2.83 -6.45 -6.13
N GLU A 30 3.64 -7.03 -7.02
CA GLU A 30 3.18 -7.63 -8.27
C GLU A 30 2.47 -8.99 -8.04
N ASP A 31 1.70 -9.41 -9.02
CA ASP A 31 1.08 -10.74 -9.11
C ASP A 31 0.28 -11.17 -7.86
N THR A 32 -0.41 -10.23 -7.24
CA THR A 32 -1.26 -10.51 -6.09
C THR A 32 -2.73 -10.27 -6.38
N LYS A 33 -3.59 -11.18 -5.90
CA LYS A 33 -5.04 -11.02 -5.96
C LYS A 33 -5.55 -9.84 -5.12
N TYR A 34 -4.82 -9.50 -4.07
CA TYR A 34 -5.19 -8.42 -3.16
C TYR A 34 -4.08 -7.37 -3.15
N PRO A 35 -4.41 -6.10 -3.40
CA PRO A 35 -3.42 -5.03 -3.39
C PRO A 35 -2.65 -5.02 -2.06
N LYS A 36 -1.34 -5.02 -2.15
CA LYS A 36 -0.43 -4.81 -1.03
C LYS A 36 0.54 -3.71 -1.44
N ILE A 37 0.56 -2.63 -0.69
CA ILE A 37 1.48 -1.52 -0.90
C ILE A 37 2.32 -1.37 0.37
N LEU A 38 3.61 -1.44 0.21
CA LEU A 38 4.63 -1.19 1.21
C LEU A 38 5.06 0.27 1.08
N GLU A 39 5.28 0.94 2.19
CA GLU A 39 5.84 2.30 2.24
C GLU A 39 7.18 2.27 2.95
N ILE A 40 8.19 2.84 2.32
CA ILE A 40 9.48 3.13 2.97
C ILE A 40 9.58 4.64 3.12
N ARG A 41 9.72 5.12 4.34
CA ARG A 41 9.90 6.53 4.64
C ARG A 41 11.13 6.77 5.50
N LYS A 42 11.62 7.97 5.45
CA LYS A 42 12.72 8.43 6.30
C LYS A 42 12.12 9.20 7.47
N GLU A 43 12.48 8.84 8.68
CA GLU A 43 12.00 9.52 9.90
C GLU A 43 12.93 10.65 10.29
N ASP A 44 14.21 10.36 10.31
CA ASP A 44 15.25 11.35 10.61
C ASP A 44 16.48 11.17 9.70
N LYS A 45 17.62 11.75 10.10
CA LYS A 45 18.81 11.81 9.26
C LYS A 45 19.28 10.46 8.71
N ASP A 46 19.14 9.38 9.47
CA ASP A 46 19.69 8.05 9.13
C ASP A 46 18.74 6.88 9.45
N THR A 47 17.52 7.17 9.87
CA THR A 47 16.50 6.17 10.24
C THR A 47 15.48 6.04 9.13
N TYR A 48 15.31 4.81 8.65
CA TYR A 48 14.31 4.43 7.65
C TYR A 48 13.30 3.50 8.27
N LEU A 49 12.03 3.74 7.99
CA LEU A 49 10.92 2.94 8.48
C LEU A 49 10.20 2.25 7.33
N ASP A 50 9.80 1.02 7.59
CA ASP A 50 8.96 0.22 6.71
C ASP A 50 7.56 0.07 7.30
N ASN A 51 6.55 0.47 6.53
CA ASN A 51 5.18 0.05 6.72
C ASN A 51 4.86 -1.02 5.69
N GLU A 52 4.93 -2.27 6.09
CA GLU A 52 4.76 -3.44 5.21
C GLU A 52 3.46 -3.44 4.40
N ASN A 53 2.41 -2.78 4.88
CA ASN A 53 1.13 -2.69 4.17
C ASN A 53 0.31 -1.49 4.66
N ILE A 54 0.25 -0.43 3.84
CA ILE A 54 -0.48 0.81 4.15
C ILE A 54 -2.01 0.64 4.27
N PHE A 55 -2.56 -0.50 3.86
CA PHE A 55 -3.99 -0.80 4.01
C PHE A 55 -4.37 -1.37 5.39
N ARG A 56 -3.39 -1.59 6.27
CA ARG A 56 -3.61 -2.17 7.59
C ARG A 56 -3.13 -1.24 8.67
N ASP A 57 -4.06 -0.67 9.41
CA ASP A 57 -3.76 0.19 10.55
C ASP A 57 -3.52 -0.61 11.84
N THR A 58 -3.94 -1.89 11.85
CA THR A 58 -3.81 -2.76 13.02
C THR A 58 -3.22 -4.12 12.65
N ASP A 59 -2.59 -4.78 13.61
CA ASP A 59 -2.15 -6.17 13.51
C ASP A 59 -3.34 -7.16 13.64
N LEU A 60 -3.04 -8.45 13.60
CA LEU A 60 -4.05 -9.52 13.77
C LEU A 60 -4.75 -9.52 15.13
N LEU A 61 -4.18 -8.83 16.12
CA LEU A 61 -4.72 -8.70 17.47
C LEU A 61 -5.45 -7.38 17.69
N GLY A 62 -5.63 -6.57 16.64
CA GLY A 62 -6.30 -5.27 16.71
C GLY A 62 -5.45 -4.17 17.33
N LYS A 63 -4.15 -4.38 17.57
CA LYS A 63 -3.23 -3.35 18.05
C LYS A 63 -2.74 -2.51 16.87
N ALA A 64 -2.46 -1.24 17.11
CA ALA A 64 -1.84 -0.37 16.10
C ALA A 64 -0.58 -1.03 15.55
N LYS A 65 -0.51 -1.14 14.23
CA LYS A 65 0.62 -1.76 13.55
C LYS A 65 1.86 -0.90 13.79
N LYS A 66 2.92 -1.52 14.30
CA LYS A 66 4.21 -0.85 14.44
C LYS A 66 4.93 -0.88 13.10
N GLU A 67 5.43 0.29 12.71
CA GLU A 67 6.41 0.37 11.65
C GLU A 67 7.72 -0.29 12.07
N THR A 68 8.39 -0.88 11.13
CA THR A 68 9.66 -1.58 11.38
C THR A 68 10.82 -0.66 11.01
N VAL A 69 11.77 -0.52 11.90
CA VAL A 69 13.04 0.16 11.60
C VAL A 69 13.85 -0.71 10.67
N LEU A 70 14.29 -0.14 9.53
CA LEU A 70 15.16 -0.81 8.58
C LEU A 70 16.63 -0.67 9.01
N GLU A 71 17.35 -1.76 8.92
CA GLU A 71 18.78 -1.81 9.18
C GLU A 71 19.57 -1.69 7.87
N LYS A 72 20.78 -1.15 7.97
CA LYS A 72 21.73 -1.08 6.86
C LYS A 72 22.57 -2.35 6.86
N THR A 73 22.63 -3.00 5.71
CA THR A 73 23.49 -4.17 5.51
C THR A 73 24.91 -3.78 5.15
N GLU A 74 25.85 -4.73 5.23
CA GLU A 74 27.25 -4.55 4.80
C GLU A 74 27.38 -4.24 3.29
N LYS A 75 26.37 -4.59 2.49
CA LYS A 75 26.30 -4.32 1.05
C LYS A 75 25.65 -2.98 0.70
N GLU A 76 25.50 -2.08 1.67
CA GLU A 76 24.83 -0.78 1.48
C GLU A 76 23.37 -0.91 1.00
N GLU A 77 22.66 -1.97 1.42
CA GLU A 77 21.24 -2.16 1.22
C GLU A 77 20.47 -1.86 2.50
N LEU A 78 19.19 -1.55 2.39
CA LEU A 78 18.27 -1.59 3.55
C LEU A 78 17.73 -3.00 3.71
N GLY A 79 17.37 -3.36 4.94
CA GLY A 79 16.75 -4.65 5.21
C GLY A 79 15.97 -4.65 6.53
N VAL A 80 15.15 -5.65 6.73
CA VAL A 80 14.38 -5.87 7.95
C VAL A 80 15.03 -6.97 8.79
N ASN A 81 15.27 -6.68 10.07
CA ASN A 81 15.74 -7.67 11.02
C ASN A 81 14.55 -8.51 11.53
N ASN A 82 14.61 -9.82 11.32
CA ASN A 82 13.58 -10.77 11.78
C ASN A 82 13.92 -11.43 13.12
N GLY A 83 14.95 -10.96 13.80
CA GLY A 83 15.46 -11.52 15.06
C GLY A 83 16.54 -12.58 14.88
N LEU A 84 16.73 -13.12 13.68
CA LEU A 84 17.76 -14.12 13.36
C LEU A 84 18.78 -13.58 12.34
N THR A 85 18.31 -12.82 11.38
CA THR A 85 19.13 -12.26 10.31
C THR A 85 18.44 -11.02 9.73
N VAL A 86 19.20 -10.19 9.04
CA VAL A 86 18.67 -9.09 8.25
C VAL A 86 18.29 -9.58 6.86
N ILE A 87 17.03 -9.41 6.50
CA ILE A 87 16.50 -9.74 5.17
C ILE A 87 16.68 -8.52 4.28
N PRO A 88 17.55 -8.58 3.27
CA PRO A 88 17.83 -7.42 2.44
C PRO A 88 16.67 -7.06 1.52
N PHE A 89 16.56 -5.79 1.24
CA PHE A 89 15.68 -5.20 0.25
C PHE A 89 16.48 -4.93 -1.02
N ASN A 90 16.44 -5.86 -1.96
CA ASN A 90 17.23 -5.78 -3.19
C ASN A 90 16.57 -4.82 -4.18
N LEU A 91 17.13 -3.64 -4.32
CA LEU A 91 16.66 -2.62 -5.26
C LEU A 91 17.36 -2.77 -6.60
N SER A 92 16.58 -2.71 -7.71
CA SER A 92 17.13 -2.68 -9.06
C SER A 92 17.95 -1.42 -9.32
N ASP A 93 18.90 -1.49 -10.27
CA ASP A 93 19.78 -0.37 -10.61
C ASP A 93 19.00 0.87 -11.06
N ASP A 94 17.87 0.69 -11.74
CA ASP A 94 16.99 1.76 -12.19
C ASP A 94 16.08 2.33 -11.09
N GLY A 95 16.13 1.75 -9.87
CA GLY A 95 15.35 2.17 -8.72
C GLY A 95 13.83 1.94 -8.84
N LYS A 96 13.38 1.10 -9.79
CA LYS A 96 11.95 0.91 -10.06
C LYS A 96 11.38 -0.40 -9.51
N THR A 97 12.24 -1.36 -9.21
CA THR A 97 11.85 -2.67 -8.70
C THR A 97 12.54 -2.95 -7.37
N LEU A 98 11.78 -3.42 -6.39
CA LEU A 98 12.26 -3.84 -5.09
C LEU A 98 11.95 -5.32 -4.89
N ARG A 99 12.94 -6.13 -4.54
CA ARG A 99 12.76 -7.54 -4.21
C ARG A 99 13.03 -7.77 -2.74
N ILE A 100 12.06 -8.41 -2.07
CA ILE A 100 12.17 -8.82 -0.67
C ILE A 100 11.89 -10.33 -0.64
N ARG A 101 12.91 -11.14 -0.47
CA ARG A 101 12.85 -12.60 -0.67
C ARG A 101 12.36 -12.92 -2.11
N ASP A 102 11.27 -13.67 -2.22
CA ASP A 102 10.60 -14.08 -3.45
C ASP A 102 9.56 -13.07 -3.97
N GLN A 103 9.26 -12.05 -3.16
CA GLN A 103 8.28 -11.03 -3.51
C GLN A 103 8.91 -9.91 -4.34
N LYS A 104 8.23 -9.54 -5.42
CA LYS A 104 8.62 -8.45 -6.32
C LYS A 104 7.63 -7.30 -6.19
N TYR A 105 8.17 -6.11 -5.96
CA TYR A 105 7.42 -4.88 -5.85
C TYR A 105 7.85 -3.91 -6.94
N VAL A 106 6.92 -3.11 -7.46
CA VAL A 106 7.20 -2.01 -8.37
C VAL A 106 6.93 -0.68 -7.69
N LYS A 107 7.77 0.31 -7.99
CA LYS A 107 7.62 1.64 -7.46
C LYS A 107 6.41 2.32 -8.06
N ILE A 108 5.57 2.91 -7.21
CA ILE A 108 4.38 3.67 -7.62
C ILE A 108 4.46 5.09 -7.09
N SER A 109 3.69 6.00 -7.68
CA SER A 109 3.59 7.37 -7.18
C SER A 109 2.77 7.44 -5.89
N GLU A 110 3.01 8.48 -5.11
CA GLU A 110 2.24 8.76 -3.89
C GLU A 110 0.75 8.92 -4.18
N ASP A 111 0.39 9.54 -5.31
CA ASP A 111 -1.01 9.73 -5.71
C ASP A 111 -1.72 8.39 -5.98
N ILE A 112 -1.02 7.44 -6.60
CA ILE A 112 -1.55 6.07 -6.80
C ILE A 112 -1.76 5.40 -5.43
N ALA A 113 -0.80 5.49 -4.52
CA ALA A 113 -0.91 4.92 -3.18
C ALA A 113 -2.07 5.54 -2.39
N LYS A 114 -2.20 6.88 -2.37
CA LYS A 114 -3.30 7.59 -1.71
C LYS A 114 -4.67 7.21 -2.30
N THR A 115 -4.76 7.11 -3.62
CA THR A 115 -5.98 6.69 -4.31
C THR A 115 -6.37 5.27 -3.92
N ALA A 116 -5.42 4.35 -3.86
CA ALA A 116 -5.65 2.97 -3.44
C ALA A 116 -6.16 2.88 -1.99
N VAL A 117 -5.57 3.66 -1.06
CA VAL A 117 -6.05 3.74 0.35
C VAL A 117 -7.48 4.28 0.41
N LYS A 118 -7.77 5.35 -0.34
CA LYS A 118 -9.12 5.92 -0.41
C LYS A 118 -10.12 4.89 -0.94
N ASN A 119 -9.83 4.23 -2.06
CA ASN A 119 -10.69 3.20 -2.64
C ASN A 119 -10.95 2.06 -1.66
N ARG A 120 -9.92 1.64 -0.91
CA ARG A 120 -10.06 0.59 0.11
C ARG A 120 -10.99 1.02 1.23
N LYS A 121 -10.85 2.25 1.72
CA LYS A 121 -11.75 2.82 2.72
C LYS A 121 -13.18 2.89 2.20
N ASP A 122 -13.39 3.48 1.02
CA ASP A 122 -14.72 3.62 0.42
C ASP A 122 -15.39 2.23 0.22
N CYS A 123 -14.60 1.22 -0.18
CA CYS A 123 -15.08 -0.15 -0.31
C CYS A 123 -15.48 -0.77 1.03
N ASN A 124 -14.70 -0.56 2.10
CA ASN A 124 -15.05 -1.04 3.44
C ASN A 124 -16.32 -0.36 3.96
N ASP A 125 -16.44 0.95 3.78
CA ASP A 125 -17.62 1.72 4.18
C ASP A 125 -18.88 1.24 3.40
N LEU A 126 -18.72 0.95 2.11
CA LEU A 126 -19.80 0.38 1.30
C LEU A 126 -20.23 -1.01 1.81
N LYS A 127 -19.26 -1.86 2.16
CA LYS A 127 -19.51 -3.18 2.73
C LYS A 127 -20.29 -3.10 4.05
N VAL A 128 -19.92 -2.18 4.94
CA VAL A 128 -20.62 -1.94 6.21
C VAL A 128 -22.08 -1.56 5.94
N LYS A 129 -22.30 -0.55 5.07
CA LYS A 129 -23.65 -0.10 4.69
C LYS A 129 -24.50 -1.23 4.08
N TYR A 130 -23.90 -2.05 3.20
CA TYR A 130 -24.57 -3.24 2.65
C TYR A 130 -25.01 -4.21 3.74
N THR A 131 -24.11 -4.50 4.69
CA THR A 131 -24.37 -5.42 5.78
C THR A 131 -25.53 -4.93 6.67
N GLU A 132 -25.55 -3.64 6.97
CA GLU A 132 -26.60 -3.01 7.75
C GLU A 132 -27.94 -3.00 7.01
N GLU A 133 -27.95 -2.59 5.72
CA GLU A 133 -29.19 -2.47 4.94
C GLU A 133 -29.81 -3.83 4.62
N LYS A 134 -29.00 -4.89 4.40
CA LYS A 134 -29.53 -6.24 4.15
C LYS A 134 -30.05 -6.93 5.41
N LYS A 135 -29.53 -6.60 6.60
CA LYS A 135 -29.79 -7.29 7.86
C LYS A 135 -31.28 -7.51 8.16
N PRO A 136 -32.21 -6.55 7.93
CA PRO A 136 -33.64 -6.76 8.17
C PRO A 136 -34.29 -7.79 7.23
N PHE A 137 -33.65 -8.11 6.09
CA PHE A 137 -34.18 -8.98 5.04
C PHE A 137 -33.45 -10.32 4.92
N ASP A 138 -32.31 -10.46 5.64
CA ASP A 138 -31.41 -11.61 5.59
C ASP A 138 -31.62 -12.49 6.82
N GLY A 139 -32.44 -13.54 6.67
CA GLY A 139 -32.77 -14.47 7.75
C GLY A 139 -32.96 -15.89 7.25
N PHE A 140 -32.93 -16.84 8.17
CA PHE A 140 -33.27 -18.24 7.87
C PHE A 140 -34.79 -18.44 7.93
N PHE A 141 -35.38 -18.85 6.81
CA PHE A 141 -36.80 -19.08 6.68
C PHE A 141 -37.06 -20.49 6.14
N PHE A 142 -37.83 -21.33 6.86
CA PHE A 142 -38.15 -22.71 6.45
C PHE A 142 -38.98 -22.79 5.15
N ASN A 143 -39.85 -21.81 4.89
CA ASN A 143 -40.74 -21.77 3.73
C ASN A 143 -40.36 -20.72 2.69
N GLY A 144 -39.07 -20.39 2.59
CA GLY A 144 -38.57 -19.32 1.74
C GLY A 144 -38.64 -17.94 2.42
N ASN A 145 -37.78 -17.03 1.97
CA ASN A 145 -37.68 -15.69 2.54
C ASN A 145 -38.82 -14.79 2.03
N PRO A 146 -39.78 -14.36 2.87
CA PRO A 146 -40.87 -13.47 2.47
C PRO A 146 -40.37 -12.10 1.99
N ASN A 147 -39.14 -11.72 2.31
CA ASN A 147 -38.49 -10.48 1.90
C ASN A 147 -37.50 -10.65 0.73
N GLN A 148 -37.54 -11.79 0.01
CA GLN A 148 -36.54 -12.09 -1.03
C GLN A 148 -36.44 -10.97 -2.08
N ALA A 149 -37.55 -10.44 -2.57
CA ALA A 149 -37.54 -9.36 -3.55
C ALA A 149 -36.84 -8.07 -3.03
N LYS A 150 -37.00 -7.75 -1.73
CA LYS A 150 -36.35 -6.63 -1.10
C LYS A 150 -34.83 -6.89 -0.95
N LEU A 151 -34.47 -8.10 -0.54
CA LEU A 151 -33.07 -8.53 -0.43
C LEU A 151 -32.38 -8.46 -1.80
N ASP A 152 -33.03 -8.92 -2.85
CA ASP A 152 -32.49 -8.89 -4.21
C ASP A 152 -32.32 -7.45 -4.72
N ALA A 153 -33.24 -6.55 -4.40
CA ALA A 153 -33.13 -5.13 -4.71
C ALA A 153 -31.90 -4.48 -3.99
N VAL A 154 -31.70 -4.80 -2.71
CA VAL A 154 -30.52 -4.35 -1.94
C VAL A 154 -29.26 -4.89 -2.58
N LYS A 155 -29.20 -6.18 -2.90
CA LYS A 155 -28.02 -6.79 -3.57
C LYS A 155 -27.71 -6.12 -4.91
N ALA A 156 -28.71 -5.90 -5.75
CA ALA A 156 -28.53 -5.24 -7.05
C ALA A 156 -27.95 -3.81 -6.89
N LYS A 157 -28.52 -3.01 -5.98
CA LYS A 157 -28.04 -1.67 -5.64
C LYS A 157 -26.56 -1.68 -5.26
N TYR A 158 -26.17 -2.55 -4.33
CA TYR A 158 -24.80 -2.57 -3.82
C TYR A 158 -23.82 -3.17 -4.83
N LYS A 159 -24.23 -4.09 -5.68
CA LYS A 159 -23.44 -4.58 -6.80
C LYS A 159 -23.08 -3.46 -7.79
N GLU A 160 -24.04 -2.59 -8.11
CA GLU A 160 -23.79 -1.41 -8.95
C GLU A 160 -22.83 -0.41 -8.29
N LEU A 161 -23.01 -0.13 -6.99
CA LEU A 161 -22.14 0.76 -6.23
C LEU A 161 -20.71 0.21 -6.11
N GLN A 162 -20.58 -1.10 -5.90
CA GLN A 162 -19.29 -1.78 -5.81
C GLN A 162 -18.48 -1.64 -7.11
N GLN A 163 -19.13 -1.73 -8.28
CA GLN A 163 -18.47 -1.57 -9.57
C GLN A 163 -17.90 -0.16 -9.82
N LYS A 164 -18.38 0.86 -9.09
CA LYS A 164 -17.89 2.24 -9.20
C LYS A 164 -16.61 2.48 -8.40
N ILE A 165 -16.23 1.56 -7.52
CA ILE A 165 -15.01 1.67 -6.71
C ILE A 165 -13.98 0.70 -7.26
N PRO A 166 -12.85 1.18 -7.81
CA PRO A 166 -11.80 0.32 -8.33
C PRO A 166 -11.33 -0.72 -7.29
N GLU A 167 -11.16 -1.96 -7.74
CA GLU A 167 -10.68 -3.09 -6.91
C GLU A 167 -11.56 -3.43 -5.70
N CYS A 168 -12.76 -2.87 -5.60
CA CYS A 168 -13.68 -3.19 -4.53
C CYS A 168 -14.31 -4.58 -4.77
N ASN A 169 -14.03 -5.52 -3.89
CA ASN A 169 -14.53 -6.88 -3.99
C ASN A 169 -14.92 -7.41 -2.61
N PHE A 170 -16.22 -7.54 -2.37
CA PHE A 170 -16.80 -8.25 -1.22
C PHE A 170 -18.04 -9.02 -1.67
N SER A 171 -18.40 -10.08 -0.94
CA SER A 171 -19.57 -10.91 -1.27
C SER A 171 -20.89 -10.16 -1.03
N ILE A 172 -21.71 -10.09 -2.07
CA ILE A 172 -23.06 -9.50 -2.08
C ILE A 172 -24.12 -10.61 -2.15
#